data_59e07d7325224bec0cb4bfef258dde2f
#
_entry.id   59e07d7325224bec0cb4bfef258dde2f
#
_cell.length_a   1.000
_cell.length_b   1.000
_cell.length_c   1.000
_cell.angle_alpha   90.00
_cell.angle_beta   90.00
_cell.angle_gamma   90.00
#
_symmetry.space_group_name_H-M   'P 1'
#
loop_
_entity.id
_entity.type
_entity.pdbx_description
1 polymer ?
#
loop_
_entity_poly.entity_id
_entity_poly.type
_entity_poly.pdbx_seq_one_letter_code
_entity_poly.pdbx_strand_id
1 'polypeptide(L)'
;WGSRYKKERKYRKDKKLSHDDPIDVNARFDNFDKKCVNILNKIIEETECEIVVTSDWRLEATLEEMGIYYENQGIIKKPIDFTHSMSYEEYEQSRVNNTFKNYNYKYDEVRANEIRKYLSEHPEITHWVAIDDLDMRYYSYDYTGEIIVPWGLKNFIMTRFNEGLKQTGLKDKILKYLI
;
A
#
# COMPACT_ATOMS: atom_id res chain seq x y z
N TRP A 1 4.74 -14.47 -3.64
CA TRP A 1 3.92 -14.73 -4.83
C TRP A 1 3.01 -15.96 -4.68
N GLY A 2 3.34 -16.96 -3.89
CA GLY A 2 2.57 -18.19 -3.78
C GLY A 2 1.36 -18.16 -2.82
N SER A 3 1.27 -17.24 -1.86
CA SER A 3 0.17 -17.18 -0.89
C SER A 3 -1.03 -16.37 -1.38
N ARG A 4 -0.80 -15.30 -2.13
CA ARG A 4 -1.80 -14.33 -2.62
C ARG A 4 -2.97 -14.95 -3.38
N TYR A 5 -2.70 -16.05 -4.09
CA TYR A 5 -3.71 -16.73 -4.91
C TYR A 5 -4.23 -18.05 -4.32
N LYS A 6 -3.89 -18.38 -3.08
CA LYS A 6 -4.34 -19.65 -2.47
C LYS A 6 -5.84 -19.68 -2.27
N LYS A 7 -6.40 -18.59 -1.75
CA LYS A 7 -7.83 -18.47 -1.49
C LYS A 7 -8.61 -18.51 -2.80
N GLU A 8 -8.21 -17.71 -3.77
CA GLU A 8 -8.82 -17.69 -5.10
C GLU A 8 -8.76 -19.04 -5.79
N ARG A 9 -7.58 -19.67 -5.86
CA ARG A 9 -7.41 -20.99 -6.47
C ARG A 9 -8.28 -22.05 -5.80
N LYS A 10 -8.35 -22.02 -4.47
CA LYS A 10 -9.21 -22.94 -3.73
C LYS A 10 -10.68 -22.70 -4.07
N TYR A 11 -11.13 -21.45 -4.06
CA TYR A 11 -12.51 -21.07 -4.39
C TYR A 11 -12.89 -21.53 -5.80
N ARG A 12 -12.07 -21.22 -6.81
CA ARG A 12 -12.30 -21.64 -8.19
C ARG A 12 -12.39 -23.18 -8.31
N LYS A 13 -11.48 -23.90 -7.67
CA LYS A 13 -11.49 -25.36 -7.63
C LYS A 13 -12.77 -25.92 -7.00
N ASP A 14 -13.17 -25.41 -5.85
CA ASP A 14 -14.36 -25.88 -5.11
C ASP A 14 -15.64 -25.59 -5.88
N LYS A 15 -15.70 -24.49 -6.64
CA LYS A 15 -16.84 -24.07 -7.47
C LYS A 15 -16.75 -24.56 -8.92
N LYS A 16 -15.68 -25.25 -9.32
CA LYS A 16 -15.41 -25.69 -10.70
C LYS A 16 -15.43 -24.54 -11.73
N LEU A 17 -14.90 -23.39 -11.34
CA LEU A 17 -14.79 -22.19 -12.18
C LEU A 17 -13.50 -22.20 -12.99
N SER A 18 -13.55 -21.66 -14.21
CA SER A 18 -12.39 -21.38 -15.03
C SER A 18 -11.62 -20.15 -14.49
N HIS A 19 -10.44 -19.88 -15.09
CA HIS A 19 -9.68 -18.68 -14.74
C HIS A 19 -10.43 -17.40 -15.12
N ASP A 20 -11.18 -17.43 -16.22
CA ASP A 20 -11.86 -16.25 -16.78
C ASP A 20 -13.26 -16.02 -16.18
N ASP A 21 -13.77 -16.97 -15.39
CA ASP A 21 -15.05 -16.79 -14.73
C ASP A 21 -14.95 -15.68 -13.66
N PRO A 22 -15.92 -14.75 -13.62
CA PRO A 22 -15.95 -13.70 -12.60
C PRO A 22 -16.14 -14.33 -11.22
N ILE A 23 -15.42 -13.80 -10.23
CA ILE A 23 -15.56 -14.22 -8.83
C ILE A 23 -15.77 -13.02 -7.93
N ASP A 24 -16.44 -13.27 -6.82
CA ASP A 24 -16.65 -12.27 -5.78
C ASP A 24 -15.33 -11.76 -5.21
N VAL A 25 -15.26 -10.46 -4.93
CA VAL A 25 -14.05 -9.80 -4.40
C VAL A 25 -13.54 -10.46 -3.11
N ASN A 26 -14.45 -10.96 -2.27
CA ASN A 26 -14.08 -11.66 -1.05
C ASN A 26 -13.37 -12.99 -1.29
N ALA A 27 -13.48 -13.55 -2.49
CA ALA A 27 -12.78 -14.76 -2.89
C ALA A 27 -11.41 -14.47 -3.53
N ARG A 28 -11.16 -13.24 -4.01
CA ARG A 28 -9.89 -12.84 -4.65
C ARG A 28 -8.77 -12.67 -3.64
N PHE A 29 -9.03 -12.08 -2.48
CA PHE A 29 -8.02 -11.66 -1.52
C PHE A 29 -8.04 -12.50 -0.24
N ASP A 30 -6.85 -12.66 0.36
CA ASP A 30 -6.71 -13.29 1.68
C ASP A 30 -7.31 -12.37 2.76
N ASN A 31 -7.91 -12.97 3.79
CA ASN A 31 -8.52 -12.19 4.85
C ASN A 31 -7.47 -11.39 5.63
N PHE A 32 -7.85 -10.18 6.04
CA PHE A 32 -7.03 -9.38 6.95
C PHE A 32 -6.95 -10.03 8.35
N ASP A 33 -5.83 -9.80 9.02
CA ASP A 33 -5.70 -10.18 10.43
C ASP A 33 -6.63 -9.33 11.28
N LYS A 34 -7.52 -9.97 12.04
CA LYS A 34 -8.52 -9.29 12.87
C LYS A 34 -7.93 -8.32 13.89
N LYS A 35 -6.72 -8.61 14.41
CA LYS A 35 -6.05 -7.70 15.34
C LYS A 35 -5.57 -6.44 14.62
N CYS A 36 -5.07 -6.58 13.39
CA CYS A 36 -4.69 -5.44 12.56
C CYS A 36 -5.93 -4.59 12.22
N VAL A 37 -7.05 -5.22 11.84
CA VAL A 37 -8.32 -4.53 11.58
C VAL A 37 -8.77 -3.73 12.80
N ASN A 38 -8.76 -4.34 13.99
CA ASN A 38 -9.15 -3.65 15.22
C ASN A 38 -8.25 -2.44 15.54
N ILE A 39 -6.96 -2.52 15.23
CA ILE A 39 -6.04 -1.39 15.45
C ILE A 39 -6.30 -0.29 14.41
N LEU A 40 -6.51 -0.66 13.14
CA LEU A 40 -6.87 0.30 12.08
C LEU A 40 -8.17 1.04 12.45
N ASN A 41 -9.20 0.32 12.88
CA ASN A 41 -10.46 0.94 13.27
C ASN A 41 -10.28 1.94 14.42
N LYS A 42 -9.45 1.63 15.43
CA LYS A 42 -9.12 2.58 16.49
C LYS A 42 -8.41 3.83 15.98
N ILE A 43 -7.50 3.68 15.01
CA ILE A 43 -6.84 4.83 14.37
C ILE A 43 -7.89 5.70 13.67
N ILE A 44 -8.78 5.08 12.90
CA ILE A 44 -9.85 5.79 12.18
C ILE A 44 -10.79 6.50 13.17
N GLU A 45 -11.20 5.84 14.26
CA GLU A 45 -12.06 6.43 15.29
C GLU A 45 -11.42 7.63 15.99
N GLU A 46 -10.10 7.61 16.20
CA GLU A 46 -9.36 8.67 16.89
C GLU A 46 -9.00 9.85 15.99
N THR A 47 -8.91 9.65 14.68
CA THR A 47 -8.38 10.66 13.73
C THR A 47 -9.37 11.04 12.63
N GLU A 48 -10.43 10.27 12.47
CA GLU A 48 -11.37 10.36 11.33
C GLU A 48 -10.69 10.28 9.95
N CYS A 49 -9.44 9.76 9.88
CA CYS A 49 -8.68 9.70 8.64
C CYS A 49 -9.37 8.88 7.54
N GLU A 50 -9.09 9.25 6.30
CA GLU A 50 -9.50 8.51 5.12
C GLU A 50 -8.46 7.46 4.72
N ILE A 51 -8.87 6.47 3.93
CA ILE A 51 -8.02 5.38 3.45
C ILE A 51 -7.83 5.53 1.94
N VAL A 52 -6.57 5.59 1.50
CA VAL A 52 -6.17 5.47 0.09
C VAL A 52 -5.39 4.18 -0.07
N VAL A 53 -5.79 3.33 -1.02
CA VAL A 53 -5.14 2.03 -1.23
C VAL A 53 -3.99 2.19 -2.20
N THR A 54 -2.80 1.80 -1.77
CA THR A 54 -1.60 1.76 -2.60
C THR A 54 -1.11 0.34 -2.87
N SER A 55 -1.69 -0.68 -2.25
CA SER A 55 -1.40 -2.11 -2.48
C SER A 55 -1.72 -2.52 -3.92
N ASP A 56 -0.99 -3.51 -4.45
CA ASP A 56 -1.27 -4.08 -5.78
C ASP A 56 -2.66 -4.71 -5.91
N TRP A 57 -3.35 -4.95 -4.81
CA TRP A 57 -4.74 -5.39 -4.84
C TRP A 57 -5.67 -4.42 -5.56
N ARG A 58 -5.32 -3.12 -5.64
CA ARG A 58 -6.04 -2.12 -6.44
C ARG A 58 -6.08 -2.44 -7.94
N LEU A 59 -5.16 -3.27 -8.42
CA LEU A 59 -5.12 -3.73 -9.82
C LEU A 59 -6.11 -4.86 -10.11
N GLU A 60 -6.61 -5.50 -9.07
CA GLU A 60 -7.46 -6.70 -9.14
C GLU A 60 -8.92 -6.42 -8.73
N ALA A 61 -9.26 -5.19 -8.38
CA ALA A 61 -10.60 -4.79 -7.96
C ALA A 61 -10.88 -3.33 -8.27
N THR A 62 -12.14 -3.01 -8.52
CA THR A 62 -12.60 -1.61 -8.56
C THR A 62 -12.60 -1.00 -7.15
N LEU A 63 -12.68 0.32 -7.05
CA LEU A 63 -12.78 1.00 -5.76
C LEU A 63 -14.03 0.58 -4.98
N GLU A 64 -15.15 0.38 -5.68
CA GLU A 64 -16.40 -0.11 -5.10
C GLU A 64 -16.24 -1.53 -4.54
N GLU A 65 -15.67 -2.45 -5.31
CA GLU A 65 -15.39 -3.82 -4.87
C GLU A 65 -14.44 -3.83 -3.66
N MET A 66 -13.41 -2.97 -3.68
CA MET A 66 -12.49 -2.84 -2.56
C MET A 66 -13.21 -2.30 -1.31
N GLY A 67 -14.14 -1.37 -1.48
CA GLY A 67 -15.00 -0.89 -0.39
C GLY A 67 -15.84 -2.00 0.24
N ILE A 68 -16.46 -2.84 -0.59
CA ILE A 68 -17.23 -4.03 -0.14
C ILE A 68 -16.29 -5.00 0.59
N TYR A 69 -15.10 -5.24 0.05
CA TYR A 69 -14.14 -6.14 0.67
C TYR A 69 -13.70 -5.63 2.06
N TYR A 70 -13.37 -4.34 2.20
CA TYR A 70 -12.96 -3.73 3.48
C TYR A 70 -14.08 -3.84 4.53
N GLU A 71 -15.31 -3.54 4.15
CA GLU A 71 -16.48 -3.67 5.02
C GLU A 71 -16.66 -5.12 5.51
N ASN A 72 -16.57 -6.10 4.60
CA ASN A 72 -16.66 -7.52 4.93
C ASN A 72 -15.50 -8.04 5.80
N GLN A 73 -14.35 -7.34 5.80
CA GLN A 73 -13.25 -7.61 6.73
C GLN A 73 -13.44 -6.94 8.09
N GLY A 74 -14.47 -6.11 8.26
CA GLY A 74 -14.81 -5.41 9.49
C GLY A 74 -14.10 -4.06 9.68
N ILE A 75 -13.56 -3.48 8.59
CA ILE A 75 -13.04 -2.12 8.62
C ILE A 75 -14.21 -1.13 8.55
N ILE A 76 -14.23 -0.16 9.45
CA ILE A 76 -15.35 0.78 9.64
C ILE A 76 -15.44 1.87 8.57
N LYS A 77 -14.40 2.02 7.75
CA LYS A 77 -14.34 3.02 6.68
C LYS A 77 -13.89 2.38 5.37
N LYS A 78 -14.61 2.68 4.30
CA LYS A 78 -14.22 2.24 2.94
C LYS A 78 -13.06 3.09 2.44
N PRO A 79 -12.19 2.55 1.58
CA PRO A 79 -11.22 3.38 0.90
C PRO A 79 -11.94 4.38 -0.02
N ILE A 80 -11.39 5.58 -0.08
CA ILE A 80 -11.93 6.67 -0.92
C ILE A 80 -11.28 6.73 -2.29
N ASP A 81 -10.07 6.17 -2.43
CA ASP A 81 -9.32 6.24 -3.68
C ASP A 81 -8.19 5.20 -3.74
N PHE A 82 -7.57 5.11 -4.91
CA PHE A 82 -6.37 4.34 -5.22
C PHE A 82 -5.24 5.28 -5.66
N THR A 83 -4.00 4.98 -5.27
CA THR A 83 -2.86 5.61 -5.95
C THR A 83 -2.79 5.12 -7.39
N HIS A 84 -2.36 5.99 -8.31
CA HIS A 84 -2.06 5.60 -9.68
C HIS A 84 -1.03 4.46 -9.71
N SER A 85 -1.24 3.49 -10.59
CA SER A 85 -0.23 2.46 -10.86
C SER A 85 0.73 2.96 -11.93
N MET A 86 1.97 3.19 -11.55
CA MET A 86 2.99 3.72 -12.45
C MET A 86 3.46 2.65 -13.44
N SER A 87 3.41 2.96 -14.73
CA SER A 87 4.00 2.10 -15.77
C SER A 87 5.54 2.14 -15.71
N TYR A 88 6.19 1.17 -16.39
CA TYR A 88 7.65 1.17 -16.48
C TYR A 88 8.17 2.45 -17.14
N GLU A 89 7.51 2.93 -18.17
CA GLU A 89 7.86 4.15 -18.89
C GLU A 89 7.75 5.40 -18.00
N GLU A 90 6.67 5.52 -17.23
CA GLU A 90 6.50 6.60 -16.25
C GLU A 90 7.59 6.54 -15.16
N TYR A 91 7.92 5.33 -14.69
CA TYR A 91 8.99 5.14 -13.72
C TYR A 91 10.35 5.59 -14.27
N GLU A 92 10.72 5.14 -15.47
CA GLU A 92 11.97 5.56 -16.12
C GLU A 92 12.00 7.09 -16.35
N GLN A 93 10.89 7.69 -16.77
CA GLN A 93 10.79 9.15 -16.91
C GLN A 93 10.96 9.87 -15.58
N SER A 94 10.42 9.34 -14.48
CA SER A 94 10.60 9.93 -13.15
C SER A 94 12.06 9.92 -12.70
N ARG A 95 12.89 9.03 -13.26
CA ARG A 95 14.33 8.89 -12.99
C ARG A 95 15.24 9.73 -13.88
N VAL A 96 14.75 10.25 -15.00
CA VAL A 96 15.57 11.01 -15.98
C VAL A 96 16.24 12.25 -15.36
N ASN A 97 15.66 12.81 -14.32
CA ASN A 97 16.25 13.90 -13.56
C ASN A 97 17.31 13.44 -12.53
N ASN A 98 17.55 12.13 -12.45
CA ASN A 98 18.53 11.55 -11.54
C ASN A 98 19.73 11.00 -12.32
N THR A 99 20.89 11.54 -12.07
CA THR A 99 22.17 11.24 -12.73
C THR A 99 22.68 9.79 -12.57
N PHE A 100 21.94 8.91 -11.93
CA PHE A 100 22.37 7.53 -11.60
C PHE A 100 21.61 6.48 -12.39
N LYS A 101 22.11 6.14 -13.59
CA LYS A 101 21.49 5.22 -14.57
C LYS A 101 21.63 3.72 -14.27
N ASN A 102 22.10 3.29 -13.12
CA ASN A 102 22.48 1.89 -12.88
C ASN A 102 21.68 1.16 -11.78
N TYR A 103 20.34 1.28 -11.78
CA TYR A 103 19.55 0.53 -10.80
C TYR A 103 18.46 -0.31 -11.46
N ASN A 104 18.36 -1.58 -11.04
CA ASN A 104 17.26 -2.44 -11.35
C ASN A 104 15.94 -1.81 -10.87
N TYR A 105 14.86 -2.05 -11.61
CA TYR A 105 13.51 -1.70 -11.22
C TYR A 105 13.24 -2.14 -9.77
N LYS A 106 12.91 -1.19 -8.90
CA LYS A 106 12.63 -1.45 -7.48
C LYS A 106 11.18 -1.15 -7.17
N TYR A 107 10.42 -2.19 -6.84
CA TYR A 107 9.01 -2.09 -6.50
C TYR A 107 8.71 -1.06 -5.41
N ASP A 108 9.56 -1.01 -4.41
CA ASP A 108 9.46 -0.11 -3.28
C ASP A 108 9.65 1.36 -3.71
N GLU A 109 10.58 1.66 -4.63
CA GLU A 109 10.77 3.00 -5.20
C GLU A 109 9.56 3.41 -6.06
N VAL A 110 9.03 2.51 -6.87
CA VAL A 110 7.81 2.73 -7.65
C VAL A 110 6.65 3.08 -6.73
N ARG A 111 6.43 2.28 -5.68
CA ARG A 111 5.39 2.52 -4.70
C ARG A 111 5.52 3.89 -4.01
N ALA A 112 6.72 4.26 -3.63
CA ALA A 112 6.99 5.57 -3.05
C ALA A 112 6.68 6.71 -4.03
N ASN A 113 6.99 6.54 -5.33
CA ASN A 113 6.70 7.53 -6.36
C ASN A 113 5.20 7.63 -6.66
N GLU A 114 4.48 6.52 -6.66
CA GLU A 114 3.02 6.50 -6.78
C GLU A 114 2.34 7.30 -5.65
N ILE A 115 2.81 7.13 -4.41
CA ILE A 115 2.32 7.89 -3.26
C ILE A 115 2.65 9.37 -3.39
N ARG A 116 3.87 9.73 -3.81
CA ARG A 116 4.26 11.13 -4.02
C ARG A 116 3.43 11.80 -5.12
N LYS A 117 3.20 11.09 -6.22
CA LYS A 117 2.37 11.58 -7.32
C LYS A 117 0.96 11.87 -6.80
N TYR A 118 0.35 10.92 -6.10
CA TYR A 118 -0.96 11.10 -5.50
C TYR A 118 -1.01 12.34 -4.59
N LEU A 119 -0.06 12.49 -3.69
CA LEU A 119 0.00 13.65 -2.79
C LEU A 119 0.25 14.98 -3.53
N SER A 120 0.96 14.96 -4.64
CA SER A 120 1.15 16.17 -5.48
C SER A 120 -0.11 16.60 -6.21
N GLU A 121 -0.98 15.64 -6.52
CA GLU A 121 -2.29 15.87 -7.15
C GLU A 121 -3.37 16.25 -6.12
N HIS A 122 -3.10 16.01 -4.82
CA HIS A 122 -4.00 16.27 -3.69
C HIS A 122 -3.33 17.18 -2.63
N PRO A 123 -3.03 18.45 -2.96
CA PRO A 123 -2.35 19.38 -2.06
C PRO A 123 -3.15 19.74 -0.80
N GLU A 124 -4.45 19.45 -0.78
CA GLU A 124 -5.33 19.57 0.39
C GLU A 124 -4.99 18.56 1.49
N ILE A 125 -4.31 17.46 1.18
CA ILE A 125 -3.90 16.45 2.17
C ILE A 125 -2.66 16.96 2.93
N THR A 126 -2.88 17.46 4.13
CA THR A 126 -1.83 18.02 4.98
C THR A 126 -1.29 17.04 6.02
N HIS A 127 -2.12 16.09 6.47
CA HIS A 127 -1.76 15.07 7.45
C HIS A 127 -1.95 13.69 6.82
N TRP A 128 -0.87 12.93 6.73
CA TRP A 128 -0.89 11.61 6.11
C TRP A 128 0.23 10.72 6.63
N VAL A 129 0.05 9.43 6.51
CA VAL A 129 1.08 8.42 6.75
C VAL A 129 0.93 7.26 5.78
N ALA A 130 2.02 6.84 5.18
CA ALA A 130 2.07 5.60 4.41
C ALA A 130 2.50 4.45 5.33
N ILE A 131 1.82 3.31 5.20
CA ILE A 131 2.07 2.10 5.99
C ILE A 131 2.23 0.94 5.00
N ASP A 132 3.40 0.32 4.97
CA ASP A 132 3.70 -0.78 4.05
C ASP A 132 4.77 -1.70 4.66
N ASP A 133 4.91 -2.92 4.15
CA ASP A 133 6.00 -3.83 4.47
C ASP A 133 7.18 -3.72 3.47
N LEU A 134 7.00 -3.01 2.35
CA LEU A 134 8.08 -2.59 1.48
C LEU A 134 8.92 -1.51 2.15
N ASP A 135 10.22 -1.50 1.94
CA ASP A 135 11.10 -0.47 2.51
C ASP A 135 11.15 0.77 1.61
N MET A 136 10.29 1.73 1.89
CA MET A 136 10.24 3.01 1.17
C MET A 136 11.12 4.10 1.82
N ARG A 137 12.09 3.70 2.65
CA ARG A 137 13.09 4.59 3.29
C ARG A 137 14.34 4.63 2.44
N TYR A 138 14.31 5.28 1.27
CA TYR A 138 15.48 5.28 0.40
C TYR A 138 16.48 6.34 0.73
N TYR A 139 17.74 5.88 0.65
CA TYR A 139 18.90 6.73 0.58
C TYR A 139 19.63 6.37 -0.72
N SER A 140 19.90 7.32 -1.60
CA SER A 140 20.91 7.12 -2.61
C SER A 140 22.27 7.49 -2.01
N TYR A 141 23.24 6.62 -2.24
CA TYR A 141 24.61 6.84 -1.83
C TYR A 141 25.43 7.22 -3.07
N ASP A 142 26.36 8.14 -2.91
CA ASP A 142 27.37 8.39 -3.94
C ASP A 142 28.43 7.26 -3.94
N TYR A 143 29.44 7.41 -4.81
CA TYR A 143 30.55 6.46 -4.90
C TYR A 143 31.45 6.44 -3.64
N THR A 144 31.30 7.41 -2.74
CA THR A 144 32.02 7.46 -1.44
C THR A 144 31.22 6.83 -0.31
N GLY A 145 29.95 6.48 -0.55
CA GLY A 145 29.03 5.97 0.46
C GLY A 145 28.32 7.08 1.26
N GLU A 146 28.42 8.34 0.82
CA GLU A 146 27.65 9.43 1.42
C GLU A 146 26.23 9.51 0.89
N ILE A 147 25.27 9.85 1.77
CA ILE A 147 23.87 10.01 1.42
C ILE A 147 23.68 11.27 0.60
N ILE A 148 23.37 11.11 -0.71
CA ILE A 148 23.19 12.25 -1.62
C ILE A 148 21.79 12.84 -1.49
N VAL A 149 20.74 11.98 -1.39
CA VAL A 149 19.34 12.40 -1.29
C VAL A 149 18.56 11.42 -0.45
N PRO A 150 17.83 11.86 0.56
CA PRO A 150 16.82 11.03 1.22
C PRO A 150 15.61 10.91 0.30
N TRP A 151 15.51 9.82 -0.46
CA TRP A 151 14.35 9.52 -1.33
C TRP A 151 13.16 8.97 -0.56
N GLY A 152 13.31 8.71 0.72
CA GLY A 152 12.26 8.14 1.56
C GLY A 152 11.03 9.04 1.66
N LEU A 153 9.88 8.41 1.84
CA LEU A 153 8.67 9.11 2.24
C LEU A 153 8.86 9.66 3.67
N LYS A 154 8.56 10.95 3.88
CA LYS A 154 8.73 11.60 5.18
C LYS A 154 7.83 10.96 6.25
N ASN A 155 6.56 10.70 5.90
CA ASN A 155 5.57 10.15 6.80
C ASN A 155 5.34 8.68 6.45
N PHE A 156 6.35 7.85 6.67
CA PHE A 156 6.32 6.44 6.33
C PHE A 156 6.63 5.56 7.55
N ILE A 157 5.83 4.52 7.70
CA ILE A 157 6.01 3.49 8.70
C ILE A 157 6.13 2.13 8.02
N MET A 158 7.33 1.55 8.09
CA MET A 158 7.56 0.19 7.65
C MET A 158 7.01 -0.78 8.68
N THR A 159 6.20 -1.72 8.22
CA THR A 159 5.71 -2.84 9.04
C THR A 159 6.50 -4.11 8.76
N ARG A 160 6.54 -5.01 9.73
CA ARG A 160 7.02 -6.37 9.49
C ARG A 160 5.92 -7.18 8.83
N PHE A 161 6.26 -7.89 7.78
CA PHE A 161 5.32 -8.70 6.99
C PHE A 161 4.39 -9.61 7.81
N ASN A 162 4.90 -10.23 8.87
CA ASN A 162 4.14 -11.16 9.72
C ASN A 162 3.40 -10.49 10.90
N GLU A 163 3.66 -9.22 11.16
CA GLU A 163 3.09 -8.49 12.29
C GLU A 163 2.09 -7.40 11.84
N GLY A 164 2.40 -6.69 10.75
CA GLY A 164 1.57 -5.58 10.28
C GLY A 164 1.33 -4.55 11.41
N LEU A 165 0.11 -4.08 11.54
CA LEU A 165 -0.28 -3.09 12.55
C LEU A 165 -0.20 -3.59 14.00
N LYS A 166 -0.03 -4.90 14.24
CA LYS A 166 0.06 -5.47 15.60
C LYS A 166 1.35 -5.14 16.33
N GLN A 167 2.33 -4.56 15.67
CA GLN A 167 3.61 -4.19 16.28
C GLN A 167 3.39 -3.21 17.45
N THR A 168 4.03 -3.52 18.57
CA THR A 168 3.91 -2.70 19.80
C THR A 168 4.31 -1.24 19.53
N GLY A 169 3.47 -0.30 19.94
CA GLY A 169 3.69 1.14 19.81
C GLY A 169 3.51 1.68 18.39
N LEU A 170 3.09 0.84 17.42
CA LEU A 170 2.92 1.29 16.04
C LEU A 170 1.74 2.25 15.89
N LYS A 171 0.61 1.98 16.57
CA LYS A 171 -0.55 2.87 16.59
C LYS A 171 -0.14 4.29 17.03
N ASP A 172 0.58 4.42 18.14
CA ASP A 172 0.99 5.72 18.66
C ASP A 172 1.94 6.47 17.70
N LYS A 173 2.75 5.73 16.93
CA LYS A 173 3.58 6.33 15.86
C LYS A 173 2.72 6.84 14.70
N ILE A 174 1.68 6.10 14.31
CA ILE A 174 0.76 6.50 13.24
C ILE A 174 0.01 7.77 13.64
N LEU A 175 -0.52 7.83 14.86
CA LEU A 175 -1.24 8.99 15.36
C LEU A 175 -0.43 10.29 15.31
N LYS A 176 0.89 10.24 15.53
CA LYS A 176 1.78 11.43 15.42
C LYS A 176 1.82 12.08 14.03
N TYR A 177 1.43 11.36 12.99
CA TYR A 177 1.37 11.89 11.63
C TYR A 177 -0.03 12.40 11.25
N LEU A 178 -1.05 11.97 11.98
CA LEU A 178 -2.46 12.24 11.65
C LEU A 178 -3.13 13.29 12.57
N ILE A 179 -2.48 13.64 13.69
CA ILE A 179 -2.99 14.62 14.67
C ILE A 179 -2.06 15.83 14.78
#